data_64850b8c07d4daae61ba4fa825eb55fb
#
_entry.id   64850b8c07d4daae61ba4fa825eb55fb
#
_cell.length_a   1.000
_cell.length_b   1.000
_cell.length_c   1.000
_cell.angle_alpha   90.00
_cell.angle_beta   90.00
_cell.angle_gamma   90.00
#
_symmetry.space_group_name_H-M   'P 1'
#
loop_
_entity.id
_entity.type
_entity.pdbx_description
1 polymer ?
#
loop_
_entity_poly.entity_id
_entity_poly.type
_entity_poly.pdbx_seq_one_letter_code
_entity_poly.pdbx_strand_id
1 'polypeptide(L)'
;AVFSDLRNSSWPECEHPFSIVVRDEAVGFFVLREKMALPEWAPPDVITLHSLRVGSTHQRSGYGEAAMRLAVQWVLVNRPAVACLLLAANVRNLTARNVYLRSGFCDTGATYCGPVGTQNILKYIFDSE
;
A
#
# COMPACT_ATOMS: atom_id res chain seq x y z
N ALA A 1 6.39 -11.33 -10.62
CA ALA A 1 6.55 -9.88 -10.55
C ALA A 1 7.74 -9.53 -9.68
N VAL A 2 8.52 -8.57 -10.14
CA VAL A 2 9.65 -8.01 -9.41
C VAL A 2 9.36 -6.52 -9.23
N PHE A 3 9.60 -5.99 -8.05
CA PHE A 3 9.42 -4.56 -7.85
C PHE A 3 10.75 -3.91 -7.45
N SER A 4 10.91 -2.65 -7.87
CA SER A 4 12.12 -1.88 -7.68
C SER A 4 11.84 -0.73 -6.73
N ASP A 5 12.78 -0.45 -5.85
CA ASP A 5 12.74 0.74 -5.01
C ASP A 5 13.18 1.92 -5.88
N LEU A 6 12.30 2.90 -6.01
CA LEU A 6 12.56 4.10 -6.81
C LEU A 6 13.17 5.22 -6.00
N ARG A 7 13.50 4.97 -4.74
CA ARG A 7 13.99 6.02 -3.86
C ARG A 7 15.23 6.70 -4.43
N ASN A 8 15.20 8.02 -4.41
CA ASN A 8 16.34 8.84 -4.78
C ASN A 8 16.36 10.07 -3.87
N SER A 9 17.34 10.93 -4.06
CA SER A 9 17.55 12.09 -3.19
C SER A 9 16.41 13.12 -3.24
N SER A 10 15.53 13.05 -4.24
CA SER A 10 14.41 13.98 -4.35
C SER A 10 13.18 13.54 -3.55
N TRP A 11 13.15 12.30 -3.05
CA TRP A 11 12.02 11.81 -2.27
C TRP A 11 12.24 12.09 -0.80
N PRO A 12 11.19 12.46 -0.05
CA PRO A 12 11.30 12.63 1.40
C PRO A 12 11.78 11.36 2.09
N GLU A 13 12.50 11.53 3.19
CA GLU A 13 13.13 10.41 3.89
C GLU A 13 12.15 9.34 4.34
N CYS A 14 10.93 9.74 4.73
CA CYS A 14 9.95 8.82 5.27
C CYS A 14 8.95 8.31 4.22
N GLU A 15 9.22 8.53 2.94
CA GLU A 15 8.42 8.00 1.84
C GLU A 15 9.26 7.05 1.01
N HIS A 16 8.67 5.90 0.68
CA HIS A 16 9.36 4.83 -0.03
C HIS A 16 8.57 4.46 -1.28
N PRO A 17 8.95 5.01 -2.44
CA PRO A 17 8.27 4.69 -3.70
C PRO A 17 8.79 3.39 -4.30
N PHE A 18 7.88 2.62 -4.91
CA PHE A 18 8.21 1.36 -5.55
C PHE A 18 7.56 1.27 -6.92
N SER A 19 8.30 0.73 -7.88
CA SER A 19 7.78 0.38 -9.20
C SER A 19 7.58 -1.12 -9.27
N ILE A 20 6.46 -1.55 -9.82
CA ILE A 20 6.20 -2.96 -10.08
C ILE A 20 6.70 -3.24 -11.50
N VAL A 21 7.68 -4.12 -11.63
CA VAL A 21 8.33 -4.40 -12.91
C VAL A 21 8.13 -5.87 -13.26
N VAL A 22 7.67 -6.13 -14.49
CA VAL A 22 7.49 -7.47 -15.03
C VAL A 22 8.14 -7.48 -16.41
N ARG A 23 9.13 -8.37 -16.61
CA ARG A 23 9.84 -8.50 -17.88
C ARG A 23 10.40 -7.18 -18.39
N ASP A 24 11.04 -6.44 -17.50
CA ASP A 24 11.64 -5.13 -17.77
C ASP A 24 10.63 -4.02 -18.10
N GLU A 25 9.34 -4.27 -17.90
CA GLU A 25 8.30 -3.28 -18.12
C GLU A 25 7.70 -2.85 -16.79
N ALA A 26 7.59 -1.53 -16.58
CA ALA A 26 6.91 -1.00 -15.40
C ALA A 26 5.39 -1.12 -15.59
N VAL A 27 4.76 -1.94 -14.77
CA VAL A 27 3.33 -2.21 -14.86
C VAL A 27 2.52 -1.56 -13.75
N GLY A 28 3.19 -1.02 -12.72
CA GLY A 28 2.49 -0.39 -11.62
C GLY A 28 3.43 0.35 -10.68
N PHE A 29 2.83 0.94 -9.64
CA PHE A 29 3.54 1.83 -8.73
C PHE A 29 2.79 1.90 -7.40
N PHE A 30 3.51 2.05 -6.29
CA PHE A 30 2.92 2.39 -5.00
C PHE A 30 3.95 3.10 -4.13
N VAL A 31 3.47 3.72 -3.04
CA VAL A 31 4.33 4.42 -2.08
C VAL A 31 3.99 3.93 -0.68
N LEU A 32 5.01 3.63 0.11
CA LEU A 32 4.86 3.39 1.54
C LEU A 32 5.30 4.63 2.30
N ARG A 33 4.56 4.99 3.33
CA ARG A 33 4.88 6.14 4.19
C ARG A 33 5.01 5.70 5.63
N GLU A 34 5.89 6.36 6.37
CA GLU A 34 6.10 6.09 7.79
C GLU A 34 6.45 7.37 8.53
N LYS A 35 6.35 7.33 9.85
CA LYS A 35 6.82 8.42 10.74
C LYS A 35 6.22 9.76 10.33
N MET A 36 7.06 10.74 10.03
CA MET A 36 6.60 12.10 9.73
C MET A 36 5.82 12.21 8.41
N ALA A 37 5.90 11.21 7.54
CA ALA A 37 5.16 11.21 6.29
C ALA A 37 3.77 10.58 6.41
N LEU A 38 3.42 10.04 7.58
CA LEU A 38 2.11 9.42 7.78
C LEU A 38 0.97 10.43 7.58
N PRO A 39 -0.15 9.99 7.00
CA PRO A 39 -1.32 10.84 6.90
C PRO A 39 -1.95 11.06 8.28
N GLU A 40 -2.77 12.10 8.40
CA GLU A 40 -3.36 12.49 9.68
C GLU A 40 -4.25 11.43 10.30
N TRP A 41 -4.82 10.53 9.49
CA TRP A 41 -5.71 9.48 9.98
C TRP A 41 -4.96 8.27 10.54
N ALA A 42 -3.63 8.22 10.41
CA ALA A 42 -2.85 7.04 10.81
C ALA A 42 -2.25 7.25 12.21
N PRO A 43 -2.21 6.18 13.04
CA PRO A 43 -1.46 6.23 14.28
C PRO A 43 0.05 6.28 14.00
N PRO A 44 0.88 6.67 14.98
CA PRO A 44 2.29 6.98 14.71
C PRO A 44 3.22 5.80 14.46
N ASP A 45 2.80 4.59 14.79
CA ASP A 45 3.66 3.41 14.78
C ASP A 45 3.31 2.41 13.68
N VAL A 46 2.70 2.88 12.61
CA VAL A 46 2.32 2.03 11.48
C VAL A 46 3.05 2.48 10.22
N ILE A 47 2.87 1.71 9.14
CA ILE A 47 3.22 2.12 7.78
C ILE A 47 1.92 2.20 6.99
N THR A 48 1.82 3.18 6.09
CA THR A 48 0.64 3.34 5.23
C THR A 48 1.04 3.18 3.77
N LEU A 49 0.11 2.63 2.98
CA LEU A 49 0.30 2.39 1.56
C LEU A 49 -0.55 3.37 0.77
N HIS A 50 0.05 4.00 -0.23
CA HIS A 50 -0.57 5.06 -1.01
C HIS A 50 -0.32 4.86 -2.50
N SER A 51 -1.22 5.43 -3.30
CA SER A 51 -0.99 5.61 -4.74
C SER A 51 -0.78 4.30 -5.50
N LEU A 52 -1.39 3.21 -5.04
CA LEU A 52 -1.30 1.97 -5.79
C LEU A 52 -1.98 2.15 -7.15
N ARG A 53 -1.21 1.92 -8.20
CA ARG A 53 -1.68 1.99 -9.58
C ARG A 53 -1.13 0.83 -10.37
N VAL A 54 -1.99 0.23 -11.18
CA VAL A 54 -1.61 -0.77 -12.17
C VAL A 54 -2.02 -0.22 -13.51
N GLY A 55 -1.11 -0.25 -14.49
CA GLY A 55 -1.39 0.28 -15.82
C GLY A 55 -2.64 -0.33 -16.44
N SER A 56 -3.39 0.44 -17.22
CA SER A 56 -4.70 0.02 -17.72
C SER A 56 -4.63 -1.27 -18.54
N THR A 57 -3.51 -1.49 -19.24
CA THR A 57 -3.32 -2.70 -20.04
C THR A 57 -2.93 -3.92 -19.21
N HIS A 58 -2.63 -3.71 -17.92
CA HIS A 58 -2.16 -4.76 -17.01
C HIS A 58 -3.12 -5.06 -15.89
N GLN A 59 -4.27 -4.39 -15.85
CA GLN A 59 -5.27 -4.64 -14.82
C GLN A 59 -5.90 -6.02 -15.00
N ARG A 60 -6.38 -6.59 -13.89
CA ARG A 60 -6.99 -7.92 -13.84
C ARG A 60 -6.00 -9.06 -14.11
N SER A 61 -4.70 -8.78 -14.05
CA SER A 61 -3.66 -9.80 -14.23
C SER A 61 -3.06 -10.26 -12.90
N GLY A 62 -3.64 -9.86 -11.77
CA GLY A 62 -3.14 -10.22 -10.45
C GLY A 62 -1.98 -9.37 -9.97
N TYR A 63 -1.61 -8.33 -10.69
CA TYR A 63 -0.47 -7.48 -10.29
C TYR A 63 -0.77 -6.66 -9.05
N GLY A 64 -2.04 -6.26 -8.84
CA GLY A 64 -2.42 -5.56 -7.62
C GLY A 64 -2.20 -6.43 -6.37
N GLU A 65 -2.62 -7.68 -6.44
CA GLU A 65 -2.42 -8.61 -5.33
C GLU A 65 -0.96 -8.93 -5.13
N ALA A 66 -0.20 -9.10 -6.22
CA ALA A 66 1.24 -9.32 -6.15
C ALA A 66 1.93 -8.14 -5.48
N ALA A 67 1.53 -6.90 -5.82
CA ALA A 67 2.08 -5.70 -5.21
C ALA A 67 1.82 -5.68 -3.71
N MET A 68 0.62 -6.08 -3.28
CA MET A 68 0.29 -6.13 -1.84
C MET A 68 1.19 -7.13 -1.12
N ARG A 69 1.40 -8.31 -1.69
CA ARG A 69 2.28 -9.31 -1.09
C ARG A 69 3.72 -8.79 -0.97
N LEU A 70 4.19 -8.10 -2.00
CA LEU A 70 5.55 -7.55 -2.00
C LEU A 70 5.68 -6.42 -0.98
N ALA A 71 4.66 -5.57 -0.85
CA ALA A 71 4.65 -4.52 0.16
C ALA A 71 4.72 -5.10 1.56
N VAL A 72 3.92 -6.13 1.84
CA VAL A 72 3.93 -6.82 3.12
C VAL A 72 5.31 -7.41 3.40
N GLN A 73 5.92 -8.06 2.42
CA GLN A 73 7.25 -8.63 2.59
C GLN A 73 8.30 -7.56 2.89
N TRP A 74 8.22 -6.44 2.19
CA TRP A 74 9.18 -5.35 2.42
C TRP A 74 9.11 -4.85 3.85
N VAL A 75 7.89 -4.67 4.38
CA VAL A 75 7.72 -4.22 5.77
C VAL A 75 8.27 -5.26 6.74
N LEU A 76 7.97 -6.53 6.53
CA LEU A 76 8.47 -7.60 7.40
C LEU A 76 9.98 -7.63 7.47
N VAL A 77 10.65 -7.43 6.35
CA VAL A 77 12.11 -7.49 6.27
C VAL A 77 12.75 -6.21 6.80
N ASN A 78 12.18 -5.06 6.46
CA ASN A 78 12.83 -3.77 6.70
C ASN A 78 12.32 -3.02 7.92
N ARG A 79 11.12 -3.36 8.41
CA ARG A 79 10.50 -2.72 9.57
C ARG A 79 9.83 -3.76 10.46
N PRO A 80 10.61 -4.69 11.03
CA PRO A 80 10.01 -5.83 11.76
C PRO A 80 9.26 -5.44 13.03
N ALA A 81 9.47 -4.23 13.55
CA ALA A 81 8.77 -3.75 14.73
C ALA A 81 7.39 -3.16 14.41
N VAL A 82 7.07 -2.94 13.15
CA VAL A 82 5.77 -2.37 12.75
C VAL A 82 4.70 -3.44 12.86
N ALA A 83 3.60 -3.11 13.55
CA ALA A 83 2.52 -4.08 13.80
C ALA A 83 1.52 -4.18 12.66
N CYS A 84 1.30 -3.10 11.92
CA CYS A 84 0.26 -3.04 10.89
C CYS A 84 0.69 -2.23 9.68
N LEU A 85 0.12 -2.61 8.55
CA LEU A 85 0.15 -1.83 7.32
C LEU A 85 -1.29 -1.34 7.07
N LEU A 86 -1.49 -0.04 6.93
CA LEU A 86 -2.80 0.56 6.74
C LEU A 86 -2.90 1.20 5.37
N LEU A 87 -4.13 1.27 4.85
CA LEU A 87 -4.42 2.03 3.65
C LEU A 87 -5.84 2.58 3.73
N ALA A 88 -6.11 3.61 2.93
CA ALA A 88 -7.45 4.17 2.79
C ALA A 88 -7.95 3.87 1.38
N ALA A 89 -9.10 3.21 1.28
CA ALA A 89 -9.71 2.84 0.01
C ALA A 89 -11.05 3.54 -0.14
N ASN A 90 -11.24 4.24 -1.28
CA ASN A 90 -12.50 4.94 -1.54
C ASN A 90 -13.66 3.93 -1.51
N VAL A 91 -14.73 4.27 -0.79
CA VAL A 91 -15.88 3.37 -0.62
C VAL A 91 -16.53 3.00 -1.95
N ARG A 92 -16.34 3.82 -2.99
CA ARG A 92 -16.90 3.56 -4.32
C ARG A 92 -16.03 2.67 -5.17
N ASN A 93 -14.76 2.48 -4.81
CA ASN A 93 -13.85 1.67 -5.61
C ASN A 93 -13.87 0.23 -5.13
N LEU A 94 -14.91 -0.49 -5.52
CA LEU A 94 -15.12 -1.86 -5.09
C LEU A 94 -14.06 -2.81 -5.64
N THR A 95 -13.56 -2.53 -6.83
CA THR A 95 -12.51 -3.37 -7.43
C THR A 95 -11.24 -3.33 -6.60
N ALA A 96 -10.78 -2.13 -6.23
CA ALA A 96 -9.59 -1.99 -5.40
C ALA A 96 -9.82 -2.60 -4.02
N ARG A 97 -10.99 -2.33 -3.42
CA ARG A 97 -11.31 -2.87 -2.10
C ARG A 97 -11.24 -4.40 -2.09
N ASN A 98 -11.76 -5.03 -3.14
CA ASN A 98 -11.73 -6.49 -3.24
C ASN A 98 -10.31 -7.03 -3.35
N VAL A 99 -9.43 -6.33 -4.08
CA VAL A 99 -8.01 -6.70 -4.16
C VAL A 99 -7.38 -6.68 -2.76
N TYR A 100 -7.63 -5.63 -1.99
CA TYR A 100 -7.07 -5.52 -0.65
C TYR A 100 -7.59 -6.60 0.27
N LEU A 101 -8.90 -6.86 0.26
CA LEU A 101 -9.49 -7.90 1.11
C LEU A 101 -8.95 -9.29 0.75
N ARG A 102 -8.81 -9.59 -0.53
CA ARG A 102 -8.22 -10.87 -0.96
C ARG A 102 -6.75 -10.98 -0.58
N SER A 103 -6.09 -9.86 -0.40
CA SER A 103 -4.67 -9.85 -0.02
C SER A 103 -4.44 -9.93 1.48
N GLY A 104 -5.50 -10.09 2.26
CA GLY A 104 -5.40 -10.27 3.71
C GLY A 104 -5.69 -9.05 4.55
N PHE A 105 -6.07 -7.94 3.94
CA PHE A 105 -6.48 -6.74 4.68
C PHE A 105 -7.89 -6.94 5.24
N CYS A 106 -8.13 -6.31 6.38
CA CYS A 106 -9.44 -6.29 7.03
C CYS A 106 -9.94 -4.86 7.13
N ASP A 107 -11.26 -4.68 7.02
CA ASP A 107 -11.88 -3.38 7.24
C ASP A 107 -11.86 -3.09 8.74
N THR A 108 -11.27 -1.96 9.13
CA THR A 108 -11.21 -1.58 10.55
C THR A 108 -12.53 -1.04 11.09
N GLY A 109 -13.48 -0.72 10.21
CA GLY A 109 -14.68 0.00 10.58
C GLY A 109 -14.52 1.50 10.64
N ALA A 110 -13.29 2.00 10.61
CA ALA A 110 -13.02 3.42 10.59
C ALA A 110 -13.12 3.98 9.18
N THR A 111 -13.48 5.24 9.06
CA THR A 111 -13.53 5.94 7.79
C THR A 111 -12.79 7.26 7.88
N TYR A 112 -12.43 7.78 6.72
CA TYR A 112 -11.79 9.08 6.60
C TYR A 112 -12.45 9.83 5.44
N CYS A 113 -12.85 11.07 5.70
CA CYS A 113 -13.47 11.91 4.68
C CYS A 113 -12.39 12.77 4.04
N GLY A 114 -11.90 12.32 2.89
CA GLY A 114 -10.86 13.03 2.16
C GLY A 114 -11.43 13.90 1.04
N PRO A 115 -10.56 14.54 0.26
CA PRO A 115 -11.02 15.43 -0.83
C PRO A 115 -11.74 14.69 -1.95
N VAL A 116 -11.53 13.39 -2.08
CA VAL A 116 -12.19 12.59 -3.12
C VAL A 116 -13.33 11.74 -2.57
N GLY A 117 -13.78 12.01 -1.35
CA GLY A 117 -14.92 11.34 -0.73
C GLY A 117 -14.54 10.49 0.45
N THR A 118 -15.49 9.67 0.89
CA THR A 118 -15.31 8.79 2.04
C THR A 118 -14.44 7.61 1.68
N GLN A 119 -13.50 7.28 2.56
CA GLN A 119 -12.61 6.15 2.40
C GLN A 119 -12.72 5.21 3.59
N ASN A 120 -12.65 3.92 3.33
CA ASN A 120 -12.53 2.91 4.39
C ASN A 120 -11.06 2.75 4.76
N ILE A 121 -10.79 2.65 6.05
CA ILE A 121 -9.44 2.35 6.53
C ILE A 121 -9.32 0.83 6.65
N LEU A 122 -8.43 0.25 5.89
CA LEU A 122 -8.17 -1.18 5.88
C LEU A 122 -6.83 -1.46 6.52
N LYS A 123 -6.69 -2.63 7.15
CA LYS A 123 -5.53 -2.97 7.96
C LYS A 123 -5.05 -4.38 7.65
N TYR A 124 -3.74 -4.51 7.46
CA TYR A 124 -3.06 -5.80 7.45
C TYR A 124 -2.26 -5.91 8.75
N ILE A 125 -2.54 -6.93 9.55
CA ILE A 125 -1.87 -7.14 10.83
C ILE A 125 -0.74 -8.14 10.61
N PHE A 126 0.48 -7.73 10.97
CA PHE A 126 1.63 -8.64 10.90
C PHE A 126 1.58 -9.58 12.09
N ASP A 127 1.78 -10.86 11.80
CA ASP A 127 1.83 -11.87 12.83
C ASP A 127 3.16 -11.72 13.57
N SER A 128 3.08 -11.58 14.89
CA SER A 128 4.25 -11.25 15.70
C SER A 128 4.83 -12.46 16.42
N GLU A 129 4.59 -13.63 15.94
CA GLU A 129 5.13 -14.82 16.59
C GLU A 129 6.62 -14.95 16.51
#